data_13080eba6b7713ca46449e8ba7e4f180
#
_entry.id   13080eba6b7713ca46449e8ba7e4f180
#
_cell.length_a   1.000
_cell.length_b   1.000
_cell.length_c   1.000
_cell.angle_alpha   90.00
_cell.angle_beta   90.00
_cell.angle_gamma   90.00
#
_symmetry.space_group_name_H-M   'P 1'
#
loop_
_entity.id
_entity.type
_entity.pdbx_description
1 polymer ?
#
loop_
_entity_poly.entity_id
_entity_poly.type
_entity_poly.pdbx_seq_one_letter_code
_entity_poly.pdbx_strand_id
1 'polypeptide(L)'
;MIPSITPGRGGEPVRKPRSRRVPERLWSPESGERAPWDTWRGLDAAQQPTYADAQHLSDVTAQLRRQPPLVFAGEVDDLRTWMGAAARGEAFVLMGGDCAETFAEATADHVRLKIQTLLQMAVVLTYGASLPVIKVGRIAGQYAKPRSSDMETRDGVTLPSYRGDAVNSFEFTPEAREPDPQRLLSLYNHAASTLNLIRAFTKGGYADLRQVHRWNQGFMSNPAYARYESLAEDIHRAIKFMGAAGVDFETLRDVALYSSHEALLLEYESAMTRIDSRTGEPYNTSAHFLWVGERTREEEGAHIELLSRVRNPIGVKLGPSTTPDQMLSLIDRLNPDGEEGRLSFITRMGAGRIREALPPLLEAAREDGRPVTWMTDPMHGNTITSSTGYKTRRFETVMDEVRGFFEAHEAAGTVPGGLHVELTGDDVTEVIGGSEHIDDESLRDRYETLVDPRLNHQQSLEMAFQVAQYLAKGSSHEE
;
A
#
# COMPACT_ATOMS: atom_id res chain seq x y z
N MET A 1 -13.31 -16.53 -17.75
CA MET A 1 -12.35 -16.19 -18.82
C MET A 1 -12.28 -14.69 -18.88
N ILE A 2 -11.18 -14.12 -18.41
CA ILE A 2 -10.88 -12.70 -18.57
C ILE A 2 -10.70 -12.47 -20.08
N PRO A 3 -11.35 -11.46 -20.71
CA PRO A 3 -11.10 -11.18 -22.12
C PRO A 3 -9.63 -10.87 -22.30
N SER A 4 -8.96 -11.57 -23.22
CA SER A 4 -7.61 -11.23 -23.65
C SER A 4 -7.69 -9.88 -24.35
N ILE A 5 -7.14 -8.84 -23.74
CA ILE A 5 -6.94 -7.54 -24.38
C ILE A 5 -5.92 -7.75 -25.49
N THR A 6 -6.39 -7.72 -26.73
CA THR A 6 -5.51 -7.76 -27.90
C THR A 6 -4.93 -6.36 -28.07
N PRO A 7 -3.60 -6.17 -28.13
CA PRO A 7 -3.02 -4.84 -28.31
C PRO A 7 -3.43 -4.28 -29.68
N GLY A 8 -3.86 -2.99 -29.72
CA GLY A 8 -4.13 -2.24 -30.94
C GLY A 8 -2.90 -2.25 -31.87
N ARG A 9 -3.13 -2.46 -33.15
CA ARG A 9 -2.11 -2.45 -34.21
C ARG A 9 -1.63 -1.02 -34.45
N GLY A 10 -0.39 -0.72 -34.11
CA GLY A 10 0.27 0.51 -34.57
C GLY A 10 1.33 1.07 -33.61
N GLY A 11 2.21 0.26 -33.06
CA GLY A 11 3.41 0.73 -32.36
C GLY A 11 4.64 -0.03 -32.85
N GLU A 12 5.78 0.64 -32.91
CA GLU A 12 7.09 -0.02 -33.18
C GLU A 12 7.27 -1.25 -32.28
N PRO A 13 7.97 -2.29 -32.75
CA PRO A 13 8.11 -3.52 -31.98
C PRO A 13 8.82 -3.21 -30.67
N VAL A 14 8.08 -3.35 -29.56
CA VAL A 14 8.64 -3.33 -28.18
C VAL A 14 9.81 -4.30 -28.21
N ARG A 15 11.03 -3.81 -27.92
CA ARG A 15 12.22 -4.64 -27.77
C ARG A 15 11.90 -5.73 -26.74
N LYS A 16 11.79 -6.98 -27.22
CA LYS A 16 11.64 -8.12 -26.30
C LYS A 16 12.75 -8.04 -25.27
N PRO A 17 12.43 -8.11 -23.95
CA PRO A 17 13.47 -8.16 -22.94
C PRO A 17 14.44 -9.28 -23.34
N ARG A 18 15.74 -8.98 -23.31
CA ARG A 18 16.79 -9.98 -23.57
C ARG A 18 16.52 -11.13 -22.61
N SER A 19 16.25 -12.32 -23.15
CA SER A 19 16.14 -13.54 -22.36
C SER A 19 17.47 -13.71 -21.62
N ARG A 20 17.53 -13.28 -20.35
CA ARG A 20 18.66 -13.60 -19.48
C ARG A 20 18.66 -15.11 -19.35
N ARG A 21 19.77 -15.77 -19.68
CA ARG A 21 19.92 -17.21 -19.47
C ARG A 21 19.76 -17.46 -17.97
N VAL A 22 18.83 -18.33 -17.60
CA VAL A 22 18.72 -18.83 -16.22
C VAL A 22 20.11 -19.38 -15.86
N PRO A 23 20.72 -18.97 -14.73
CA PRO A 23 22.00 -19.48 -14.30
C PRO A 23 21.96 -21.02 -14.18
N GLU A 24 23.03 -21.71 -14.57
CA GLU A 24 23.12 -23.21 -14.49
C GLU A 24 22.93 -23.69 -13.03
N ARG A 25 23.24 -22.84 -12.07
CA ARG A 25 23.02 -23.08 -10.64
C ARG A 25 22.35 -21.88 -10.00
N LEU A 26 21.11 -22.08 -9.55
CA LEU A 26 20.40 -21.07 -8.75
C LEU A 26 20.98 -21.02 -7.34
N TRP A 27 21.06 -19.83 -6.75
CA TRP A 27 21.40 -19.69 -5.35
C TRP A 27 20.35 -20.39 -4.46
N SER A 28 20.80 -21.09 -3.41
CA SER A 28 19.93 -21.69 -2.40
C SER A 28 20.44 -21.36 -1.00
N PRO A 29 19.56 -21.35 0.02
CA PRO A 29 19.98 -21.14 1.42
C PRO A 29 21.02 -22.13 1.92
N GLU A 30 21.06 -23.33 1.37
CA GLU A 30 22.01 -24.40 1.74
C GLU A 30 23.37 -24.26 1.04
N SER A 31 23.53 -23.33 0.09
CA SER A 31 24.78 -23.17 -0.66
C SER A 31 25.96 -22.71 0.21
N GLY A 32 25.69 -22.12 1.36
CA GLY A 32 26.70 -21.47 2.21
C GLY A 32 27.22 -20.14 1.62
N GLU A 33 26.74 -19.73 0.46
CA GLU A 33 27.09 -18.48 -0.19
C GLU A 33 26.17 -17.35 0.25
N ARG A 34 26.71 -16.13 0.27
CA ARG A 34 25.91 -14.93 0.54
C ARG A 34 24.85 -14.76 -0.56
N ALA A 35 23.62 -14.41 -0.15
CA ALA A 35 22.55 -14.17 -1.10
C ALA A 35 22.87 -12.97 -2.03
N PRO A 36 22.51 -13.05 -3.32
CA PRO A 36 22.83 -11.99 -4.30
C PRO A 36 22.25 -10.62 -3.95
N TRP A 37 21.18 -10.58 -3.15
CA TRP A 37 20.53 -9.36 -2.69
C TRP A 37 21.03 -8.85 -1.33
N ASP A 38 21.96 -9.53 -0.67
CA ASP A 38 22.50 -9.14 0.64
C ASP A 38 23.61 -8.06 0.55
N THR A 39 23.77 -7.41 -0.58
CA THR A 39 24.72 -6.29 -0.79
C THR A 39 24.45 -5.10 0.12
N TRP A 40 23.23 -4.93 0.58
CA TRP A 40 22.80 -3.88 1.51
C TRP A 40 23.51 -3.91 2.87
N ARG A 41 24.04 -5.08 3.29
CA ARG A 41 24.67 -5.28 4.62
C ARG A 41 25.92 -4.44 4.87
N GLY A 42 26.45 -3.78 3.86
CA GLY A 42 27.61 -2.89 3.99
C GLY A 42 27.25 -1.41 3.92
N LEU A 43 25.95 -1.10 3.81
CA LEU A 43 25.45 0.26 3.64
C LEU A 43 24.77 0.77 4.92
N ASP A 44 24.54 2.08 4.98
CA ASP A 44 23.79 2.68 6.08
C ASP A 44 22.34 2.20 6.07
N ALA A 45 21.89 1.66 7.21
CA ALA A 45 20.60 1.01 7.38
C ALA A 45 19.76 1.78 8.43
N ALA A 46 19.12 2.86 7.99
CA ALA A 46 18.30 3.70 8.84
C ALA A 46 17.13 2.91 9.46
N GLN A 47 16.68 3.33 10.64
CA GLN A 47 15.48 2.80 11.31
C GLN A 47 15.53 1.29 11.67
N GLN A 48 16.68 0.63 11.63
CA GLN A 48 16.77 -0.76 12.05
C GLN A 48 16.75 -0.89 13.58
N PRO A 49 16.05 -1.91 14.12
CA PRO A 49 16.17 -2.24 15.54
C PRO A 49 17.56 -2.80 15.88
N THR A 50 18.05 -2.49 17.06
CA THR A 50 19.27 -3.12 17.60
C THR A 50 18.86 -4.30 18.47
N TYR A 51 19.19 -5.51 18.02
CA TYR A 51 18.95 -6.74 18.78
C TYR A 51 20.13 -7.03 19.71
N ALA A 52 19.84 -7.35 20.95
CA ALA A 52 20.87 -7.64 21.96
C ALA A 52 21.65 -8.93 21.66
N ASP A 53 21.01 -9.92 21.06
CA ASP A 53 21.59 -11.22 20.68
C ASP A 53 21.64 -11.39 19.16
N ALA A 54 22.82 -11.16 18.58
CA ALA A 54 23.05 -11.32 17.14
C ALA A 54 22.97 -12.79 16.67
N GLN A 55 23.29 -13.77 17.55
CA GLN A 55 23.17 -15.18 17.21
C GLN A 55 21.69 -15.57 17.13
N HIS A 56 20.87 -15.13 18.07
CA HIS A 56 19.42 -15.36 18.02
C HIS A 56 18.79 -14.77 16.74
N LEU A 57 19.19 -13.54 16.36
CA LEU A 57 18.75 -12.95 15.09
C LEU A 57 19.15 -13.81 13.88
N SER A 58 20.38 -14.30 13.86
CA SER A 58 20.89 -15.18 12.80
C SER A 58 20.09 -16.48 12.72
N ASP A 59 19.77 -17.10 13.84
CA ASP A 59 19.00 -18.35 13.91
C ASP A 59 17.57 -18.14 13.42
N VAL A 60 16.92 -17.04 13.82
CA VAL A 60 15.57 -16.66 13.38
C VAL A 60 15.54 -16.39 11.88
N THR A 61 16.49 -15.62 11.34
CA THR A 61 16.55 -15.33 9.91
C THR A 61 16.85 -16.59 9.08
N ALA A 62 17.70 -17.50 9.59
CA ALA A 62 17.91 -18.81 8.96
C ALA A 62 16.63 -19.67 8.94
N GLN A 63 15.82 -19.61 10.00
CA GLN A 63 14.52 -20.27 10.05
C GLN A 63 13.54 -19.64 9.05
N LEU A 64 13.44 -18.32 8.95
CA LEU A 64 12.60 -17.60 7.97
C LEU A 64 12.94 -17.98 6.53
N ARG A 65 14.22 -18.10 6.20
CA ARG A 65 14.68 -18.53 4.86
C ARG A 65 14.16 -19.91 4.46
N ARG A 66 13.79 -20.77 5.40
CA ARG A 66 13.22 -22.10 5.17
C ARG A 66 11.69 -22.13 5.13
N GLN A 67 11.04 -21.02 5.54
CA GLN A 67 9.58 -20.93 5.51
C GLN A 67 9.07 -20.88 4.05
N PRO A 68 7.86 -21.38 3.78
CA PRO A 68 7.21 -21.19 2.48
C PRO A 68 7.07 -19.72 2.09
N PRO A 69 7.10 -19.39 0.80
CA PRO A 69 6.80 -18.04 0.34
C PRO A 69 5.36 -17.65 0.71
N LEU A 70 5.15 -16.39 1.11
CA LEU A 70 3.80 -15.86 1.38
C LEU A 70 3.07 -15.50 0.08
N VAL A 71 3.82 -15.00 -0.90
CA VAL A 71 3.33 -14.70 -2.25
C VAL A 71 4.26 -15.30 -3.30
N PHE A 72 3.76 -15.50 -4.54
CA PHE A 72 4.52 -16.12 -5.61
C PHE A 72 4.89 -15.11 -6.71
N ALA A 73 5.98 -15.37 -7.41
CA ALA A 73 6.49 -14.54 -8.49
C ALA A 73 5.42 -14.25 -9.57
N GLY A 74 4.56 -15.22 -9.91
CA GLY A 74 3.48 -15.02 -10.87
C GLY A 74 2.46 -13.97 -10.40
N GLU A 75 2.05 -14.00 -9.12
CA GLU A 75 1.14 -12.99 -8.55
C GLU A 75 1.78 -11.59 -8.54
N VAL A 76 3.10 -11.54 -8.29
CA VAL A 76 3.88 -10.28 -8.32
C VAL A 76 3.98 -9.73 -9.75
N ASP A 77 4.21 -10.58 -10.75
CA ASP A 77 4.26 -10.18 -12.16
C ASP A 77 2.89 -9.68 -12.66
N ASP A 78 1.80 -10.32 -12.23
CA ASP A 78 0.44 -9.86 -12.52
C ASP A 78 0.20 -8.46 -11.94
N LEU A 79 0.57 -8.24 -10.67
CA LEU A 79 0.46 -6.90 -10.09
C LEU A 79 1.31 -5.87 -10.83
N ARG A 80 2.55 -6.22 -11.21
CA ARG A 80 3.42 -5.31 -11.98
C ARG A 80 2.78 -4.91 -13.31
N THR A 81 2.13 -5.84 -13.99
CA THR A 81 1.39 -5.55 -15.23
C THR A 81 0.26 -4.55 -14.98
N TRP A 82 -0.51 -4.73 -13.91
CA TRP A 82 -1.57 -3.81 -13.51
C TRP A 82 -1.04 -2.43 -13.09
N MET A 83 0.09 -2.37 -12.38
CA MET A 83 0.73 -1.10 -12.03
C MET A 83 1.19 -0.33 -13.28
N GLY A 84 1.65 -1.04 -14.33
CA GLY A 84 1.93 -0.43 -15.64
C GLY A 84 0.68 0.15 -16.30
N ALA A 85 -0.45 -0.55 -16.24
CA ALA A 85 -1.74 -0.03 -16.72
C ALA A 85 -2.16 1.23 -15.96
N ALA A 86 -1.94 1.27 -14.63
CA ALA A 86 -2.22 2.47 -13.83
C ALA A 86 -1.32 3.65 -14.20
N ALA A 87 -0.05 3.42 -14.54
CA ALA A 87 0.85 4.47 -15.02
C ALA A 87 0.38 5.11 -16.34
N ARG A 88 -0.34 4.34 -17.20
CA ARG A 88 -0.90 4.80 -18.46
C ARG A 88 -2.33 5.35 -18.35
N GLY A 89 -2.92 5.37 -17.14
CA GLY A 89 -4.32 5.79 -16.95
C GLY A 89 -5.38 4.74 -17.35
N GLU A 90 -4.98 3.50 -17.57
CA GLU A 90 -5.86 2.38 -17.95
C GLU A 90 -6.42 1.62 -16.74
N ALA A 91 -5.95 1.94 -15.54
CA ALA A 91 -6.42 1.41 -14.26
C ALA A 91 -6.14 2.42 -13.14
N PHE A 92 -6.75 2.24 -11.97
CA PHE A 92 -6.53 3.06 -10.79
C PHE A 92 -6.16 2.21 -9.58
N VAL A 93 -5.14 2.61 -8.81
CA VAL A 93 -4.69 1.86 -7.62
C VAL A 93 -5.42 2.35 -6.39
N LEU A 94 -6.07 1.45 -5.67
CA LEU A 94 -6.54 1.66 -4.31
C LEU A 94 -5.68 0.83 -3.36
N MET A 95 -4.77 1.49 -2.64
CA MET A 95 -3.95 0.90 -1.59
C MET A 95 -4.44 1.39 -0.23
N GLY A 96 -4.88 0.47 0.64
CA GLY A 96 -5.45 0.84 1.93
C GLY A 96 -5.31 -0.22 3.01
N GLY A 97 -5.34 0.20 4.27
CA GLY A 97 -5.30 -0.64 5.46
C GLY A 97 -4.63 0.05 6.63
N ASP A 98 -4.26 -0.69 7.66
CA ASP A 98 -3.75 -0.12 8.90
C ASP A 98 -2.48 0.71 8.73
N CYS A 99 -2.30 1.65 9.65
CA CYS A 99 -1.02 2.34 9.81
C CYS A 99 0.09 1.36 10.20
N ALA A 100 -0.15 0.58 11.25
CA ALA A 100 0.60 -0.62 11.61
C ALA A 100 -0.40 -1.65 12.13
N GLU A 101 -0.30 -2.87 11.61
CA GLU A 101 -1.05 -4.02 12.12
C GLU A 101 -0.53 -4.43 13.49
N THR A 102 -1.39 -4.99 14.34
CA THR A 102 -1.01 -5.64 15.60
C THR A 102 -1.30 -7.14 15.54
N PHE A 103 -0.57 -7.93 16.30
CA PHE A 103 -0.84 -9.38 16.39
C PHE A 103 -2.21 -9.65 17.01
N ALA A 104 -2.68 -8.77 17.88
CA ALA A 104 -3.99 -8.87 18.52
C ALA A 104 -5.16 -8.64 17.54
N GLU A 105 -4.97 -7.74 16.55
CA GLU A 105 -5.99 -7.43 15.53
C GLU A 105 -5.94 -8.37 14.32
N ALA A 106 -4.99 -9.32 14.26
CA ALA A 106 -4.93 -10.33 13.21
C ALA A 106 -6.03 -11.40 13.35
N THR A 107 -7.27 -10.98 13.53
CA THR A 107 -8.47 -11.82 13.71
C THR A 107 -9.30 -11.90 12.43
N ALA A 108 -10.15 -12.92 12.33
CA ALA A 108 -11.04 -13.11 11.17
C ALA A 108 -11.97 -11.92 10.95
N ASP A 109 -12.47 -11.30 12.02
CA ASP A 109 -13.42 -10.18 11.93
C ASP A 109 -12.73 -8.89 11.46
N HIS A 110 -11.60 -8.52 12.03
CA HIS A 110 -10.84 -7.33 11.58
C HIS A 110 -10.37 -7.47 10.13
N VAL A 111 -9.85 -8.66 9.75
CA VAL A 111 -9.45 -8.92 8.36
C VAL A 111 -10.66 -8.83 7.42
N ARG A 112 -11.80 -9.40 7.79
CA ARG A 112 -13.05 -9.36 7.02
C ARG A 112 -13.56 -7.94 6.82
N LEU A 113 -13.64 -7.14 7.88
CA LEU A 113 -14.13 -5.74 7.83
C LEU A 113 -13.23 -4.87 6.96
N LYS A 114 -11.91 -5.05 7.06
CA LYS A 114 -10.92 -4.33 6.25
C LYS A 114 -11.07 -4.65 4.76
N ILE A 115 -11.19 -5.94 4.41
CA ILE A 115 -11.43 -6.38 3.02
C ILE A 115 -12.76 -5.82 2.52
N GLN A 116 -13.81 -5.88 3.33
CA GLN A 116 -15.12 -5.35 2.98
C GLN A 116 -15.02 -3.85 2.62
N THR A 117 -14.37 -3.05 3.45
CA THR A 117 -14.18 -1.61 3.20
C THR A 117 -13.43 -1.36 1.89
N LEU A 118 -12.32 -2.05 1.66
CA LEU A 118 -11.55 -1.92 0.41
C LEU A 118 -12.38 -2.30 -0.82
N LEU A 119 -13.18 -3.36 -0.74
CA LEU A 119 -14.02 -3.80 -1.85
C LEU A 119 -15.15 -2.80 -2.13
N GLN A 120 -15.77 -2.25 -1.10
CA GLN A 120 -16.80 -1.22 -1.24
C GLN A 120 -16.24 0.05 -1.89
N MET A 121 -15.08 0.54 -1.42
CA MET A 121 -14.38 1.66 -2.04
C MET A 121 -14.05 1.36 -3.51
N ALA A 122 -13.52 0.16 -3.80
CA ALA A 122 -13.15 -0.22 -5.16
C ALA A 122 -14.34 -0.21 -6.12
N VAL A 123 -15.52 -0.66 -5.70
CA VAL A 123 -16.74 -0.62 -6.53
C VAL A 123 -17.15 0.82 -6.86
N VAL A 124 -17.13 1.70 -5.86
CA VAL A 124 -17.43 3.13 -6.03
C VAL A 124 -16.47 3.79 -7.01
N LEU A 125 -15.17 3.54 -6.81
CA LEU A 125 -14.11 4.10 -7.68
C LEU A 125 -14.16 3.53 -9.09
N THR A 126 -14.41 2.21 -9.26
CA THR A 126 -14.53 1.58 -10.57
C THR A 126 -15.65 2.23 -11.39
N TYR A 127 -16.79 2.50 -10.74
CA TYR A 127 -17.91 3.16 -11.41
C TYR A 127 -17.55 4.60 -11.76
N GLY A 128 -17.00 5.38 -10.82
CA GLY A 128 -16.67 6.79 -11.05
C GLY A 128 -15.59 7.01 -12.09
N ALA A 129 -14.57 6.15 -12.09
CA ALA A 129 -13.46 6.23 -13.06
C ALA A 129 -13.79 5.59 -14.42
N SER A 130 -14.80 4.71 -14.49
CA SER A 130 -15.02 3.79 -15.62
C SER A 130 -13.77 2.95 -15.97
N LEU A 131 -12.90 2.72 -14.98
CA LEU A 131 -11.63 2.01 -15.09
C LEU A 131 -11.56 0.86 -14.07
N PRO A 132 -10.78 -0.20 -14.36
CA PRO A 132 -10.46 -1.22 -13.36
C PRO A 132 -9.75 -0.61 -12.14
N VAL A 133 -10.15 -1.02 -10.93
CA VAL A 133 -9.47 -0.63 -9.69
C VAL A 133 -8.65 -1.79 -9.16
N ILE A 134 -7.34 -1.55 -9.02
CA ILE A 134 -6.36 -2.48 -8.47
C ILE A 134 -6.41 -2.37 -6.94
N LYS A 135 -6.80 -3.46 -6.27
CA LYS A 135 -6.94 -3.49 -4.82
C LYS A 135 -5.66 -4.01 -4.19
N VAL A 136 -4.98 -3.16 -3.42
CA VAL A 136 -3.75 -3.48 -2.71
C VAL A 136 -3.97 -3.22 -1.23
N GLY A 137 -3.95 -4.26 -0.40
CA GLY A 137 -4.10 -4.12 1.04
C GLY A 137 -2.77 -3.78 1.72
N ARG A 138 -2.76 -2.78 2.58
CA ARG A 138 -1.73 -2.62 3.63
C ARG A 138 -2.07 -3.64 4.71
N ILE A 139 -1.75 -4.90 4.45
CA ILE A 139 -2.22 -6.05 5.23
C ILE A 139 -1.27 -7.23 5.08
N ALA A 140 -1.21 -8.05 6.12
CA ALA A 140 -0.39 -9.25 6.17
C ALA A 140 1.12 -8.97 6.09
N GLY A 141 1.58 -7.91 6.78
CA GLY A 141 2.99 -7.57 6.80
C GLY A 141 3.33 -6.22 7.43
N GLN A 142 2.36 -5.32 7.59
CA GLN A 142 2.59 -3.96 8.11
C GLN A 142 2.70 -3.96 9.65
N TYR A 143 3.55 -4.81 10.24
CA TYR A 143 3.75 -4.95 11.69
C TYR A 143 4.95 -4.16 12.22
N ALA A 144 5.54 -3.30 11.41
CA ALA A 144 6.64 -2.42 11.81
C ALA A 144 6.42 -0.99 11.32
N LYS A 145 6.96 -0.02 12.04
CA LYS A 145 6.82 1.40 11.72
C LYS A 145 8.09 2.18 12.04
N PRO A 146 8.57 3.07 11.14
CA PRO A 146 9.67 3.98 11.43
C PRO A 146 9.23 5.02 12.47
N ARG A 147 10.13 5.39 13.36
CA ARG A 147 9.86 6.36 14.43
C ARG A 147 10.70 7.62 14.26
N SER A 148 10.13 8.76 14.64
CA SER A 148 10.85 10.04 14.65
C SER A 148 11.85 10.15 15.81
N SER A 149 11.69 9.34 16.86
CA SER A 149 12.61 9.22 17.99
C SER A 149 12.79 7.75 18.34
N ASP A 150 14.02 7.37 18.64
CA ASP A 150 14.35 6.01 19.08
C ASP A 150 13.87 5.73 20.50
N MET A 151 13.66 6.79 21.28
CA MET A 151 13.27 6.72 22.69
C MET A 151 11.94 7.45 22.91
N GLU A 152 11.18 6.96 23.87
CA GLU A 152 9.92 7.53 24.34
C GLU A 152 10.00 7.74 25.86
N THR A 153 9.53 8.90 26.34
CA THR A 153 9.52 9.22 27.77
C THR A 153 8.08 9.36 28.27
N ARG A 154 7.74 8.60 29.32
CA ARG A 154 6.45 8.71 30.04
C ARG A 154 6.75 8.78 31.54
N ASP A 155 6.16 9.72 32.23
CA ASP A 155 6.26 9.91 33.67
C ASP A 155 7.72 9.89 34.20
N GLY A 156 8.65 10.45 33.41
CA GLY A 156 10.06 10.54 33.77
C GLY A 156 10.88 9.25 33.50
N VAL A 157 10.24 8.19 33.01
CA VAL A 157 10.93 6.95 32.55
C VAL A 157 11.14 7.04 31.06
N THR A 158 12.36 6.74 30.59
CA THR A 158 12.72 6.74 29.16
C THR A 158 13.02 5.31 28.72
N LEU A 159 12.28 4.82 27.72
CA LEU A 159 12.42 3.49 27.13
C LEU A 159 12.47 3.57 25.60
N PRO A 160 12.93 2.50 24.90
CA PRO A 160 12.83 2.43 23.45
C PRO A 160 11.39 2.67 22.96
N SER A 161 11.25 3.37 21.86
CA SER A 161 9.94 3.61 21.23
C SER A 161 9.31 2.28 20.78
N TYR A 162 7.98 2.20 20.85
CA TYR A 162 7.26 1.11 20.20
C TYR A 162 7.42 1.23 18.68
N ARG A 163 7.98 0.20 18.05
CA ARG A 163 8.30 0.15 16.61
C ARG A 163 7.40 -0.81 15.81
N GLY A 164 6.32 -1.30 16.44
CA GLY A 164 5.41 -2.30 15.89
C GLY A 164 5.70 -3.70 16.43
N ASP A 165 4.68 -4.56 16.36
CA ASP A 165 4.70 -5.89 16.95
C ASP A 165 5.77 -6.83 16.38
N ALA A 166 6.27 -6.54 15.18
CA ALA A 166 7.41 -7.26 14.61
C ALA A 166 8.74 -6.98 15.30
N VAL A 167 8.82 -5.94 16.13
CA VAL A 167 10.06 -5.49 16.80
C VAL A 167 9.97 -5.65 18.31
N ASN A 168 8.95 -5.02 18.93
CA ASN A 168 8.78 -4.98 20.38
C ASN A 168 7.28 -4.86 20.74
N SER A 169 6.95 -4.90 22.04
CA SER A 169 5.58 -4.78 22.52
C SER A 169 5.20 -3.33 22.88
N PHE A 170 3.89 -3.04 22.89
CA PHE A 170 3.36 -1.71 23.17
C PHE A 170 3.43 -1.33 24.67
N GLU A 171 3.43 -2.30 25.57
CA GLU A 171 3.52 -2.08 27.02
C GLU A 171 4.77 -1.28 27.35
N PHE A 172 4.64 -0.33 28.27
CA PHE A 172 5.72 0.57 28.63
C PHE A 172 6.53 0.02 29.79
N THR A 173 7.21 -1.11 29.55
CA THR A 173 8.19 -1.74 30.47
C THR A 173 9.50 -2.01 29.73
N PRO A 174 10.65 -2.08 30.46
CA PRO A 174 11.94 -2.37 29.82
C PRO A 174 11.92 -3.66 28.99
N GLU A 175 11.34 -4.72 29.53
CA GLU A 175 11.28 -6.04 28.89
C GLU A 175 10.41 -6.03 27.62
N ALA A 176 9.25 -5.33 27.67
CA ALA A 176 8.33 -5.23 26.54
C ALA A 176 8.91 -4.40 25.40
N ARG A 177 9.73 -3.38 25.72
CA ARG A 177 10.32 -2.47 24.74
C ARG A 177 11.65 -2.94 24.17
N GLU A 178 12.22 -4.02 24.68
CA GLU A 178 13.42 -4.62 24.09
C GLU A 178 13.10 -5.30 22.75
N PRO A 179 13.85 -5.02 21.66
CA PRO A 179 13.65 -5.69 20.39
C PRO A 179 13.95 -7.19 20.49
N ASP A 180 12.98 -8.02 20.04
CA ASP A 180 13.06 -9.48 20.08
C ASP A 180 13.03 -10.08 18.68
N PRO A 181 14.11 -10.78 18.20
CA PRO A 181 14.14 -11.42 16.90
C PRO A 181 13.01 -12.44 16.67
N GLN A 182 12.52 -13.11 17.71
CA GLN A 182 11.44 -14.10 17.63
C GLN A 182 10.15 -13.51 17.06
N ARG A 183 9.93 -12.21 17.21
CA ARG A 183 8.78 -11.48 16.67
C ARG A 183 8.73 -11.46 15.14
N LEU A 184 9.87 -11.63 14.46
CA LEU A 184 9.91 -11.78 12.99
C LEU A 184 9.26 -13.09 12.53
N LEU A 185 9.41 -14.18 13.31
CA LEU A 185 8.68 -15.42 13.03
C LEU A 185 7.18 -15.29 13.35
N SER A 186 6.84 -14.55 14.40
CA SER A 186 5.44 -14.24 14.73
C SER A 186 4.80 -13.43 13.61
N LEU A 187 5.50 -12.41 13.08
CA LEU A 187 5.06 -11.65 11.91
C LEU A 187 4.77 -12.59 10.73
N TYR A 188 5.71 -13.47 10.37
CA TYR A 188 5.52 -14.43 9.29
C TYR A 188 4.27 -15.30 9.50
N ASN A 189 4.06 -15.83 10.71
CA ASN A 189 2.93 -16.69 11.01
C ASN A 189 1.58 -15.95 10.92
N HIS A 190 1.50 -14.71 11.44
CA HIS A 190 0.31 -13.86 11.30
C HIS A 190 0.05 -13.49 9.85
N ALA A 191 1.09 -13.10 9.10
CA ALA A 191 0.98 -12.80 7.68
C ALA A 191 0.48 -14.00 6.87
N ALA A 192 1.00 -15.21 7.12
CA ALA A 192 0.56 -16.43 6.47
C ALA A 192 -0.91 -16.76 6.74
N SER A 193 -1.34 -16.65 8.01
CA SER A 193 -2.74 -16.88 8.40
C SER A 193 -3.68 -15.85 7.75
N THR A 194 -3.30 -14.58 7.78
CA THR A 194 -4.06 -13.47 7.18
C THR A 194 -4.20 -13.64 5.67
N LEU A 195 -3.11 -13.94 4.95
CA LEU A 195 -3.15 -14.18 3.51
C LEU A 195 -3.99 -15.39 3.13
N ASN A 196 -3.94 -16.48 3.92
CA ASN A 196 -4.79 -17.63 3.72
C ASN A 196 -6.29 -17.28 3.86
N LEU A 197 -6.62 -16.46 4.86
CA LEU A 197 -7.98 -15.98 5.08
C LEU A 197 -8.45 -15.04 3.95
N ILE A 198 -7.58 -14.14 3.49
CA ILE A 198 -7.84 -13.27 2.34
C ILE A 198 -8.17 -14.10 1.10
N ARG A 199 -7.34 -15.11 0.78
CA ARG A 199 -7.58 -16.02 -0.36
C ARG A 199 -8.91 -16.77 -0.22
N ALA A 200 -9.26 -17.20 1.00
CA ALA A 200 -10.54 -17.85 1.24
C ALA A 200 -11.72 -16.89 1.00
N PHE A 201 -11.66 -15.65 1.44
CA PHE A 201 -12.70 -14.66 1.22
C PHE A 201 -12.84 -14.26 -0.25
N THR A 202 -11.73 -14.02 -0.94
CA THR A 202 -11.73 -13.55 -2.32
C THR A 202 -12.16 -14.63 -3.32
N LYS A 203 -11.90 -15.91 -3.03
CA LYS A 203 -12.29 -17.05 -3.86
C LYS A 203 -13.60 -17.72 -3.41
N GLY A 204 -13.97 -17.56 -2.14
CA GLY A 204 -15.16 -18.19 -1.54
C GLY A 204 -16.50 -17.51 -1.85
N GLY A 205 -16.53 -16.51 -2.74
CA GLY A 205 -17.76 -15.76 -3.10
C GLY A 205 -18.15 -14.67 -2.11
N TYR A 206 -17.39 -14.45 -1.03
CA TYR A 206 -17.63 -13.35 -0.10
C TYR A 206 -17.41 -11.98 -0.76
N ALA A 207 -16.48 -11.90 -1.71
CA ALA A 207 -16.15 -10.70 -2.48
C ALA A 207 -17.01 -10.52 -3.76
N ASP A 208 -18.11 -11.27 -3.91
CA ASP A 208 -19.04 -11.15 -5.05
C ASP A 208 -19.57 -9.71 -5.17
N LEU A 209 -19.51 -9.15 -6.37
CA LEU A 209 -19.91 -7.76 -6.67
C LEU A 209 -21.35 -7.43 -6.16
N ARG A 210 -22.28 -8.40 -6.21
CA ARG A 210 -23.65 -8.24 -5.70
C ARG A 210 -23.68 -8.12 -4.18
N GLN A 211 -22.79 -8.83 -3.49
CA GLN A 211 -22.66 -8.74 -2.04
C GLN A 211 -22.08 -7.39 -1.65
N VAL A 212 -21.00 -6.95 -2.31
CA VAL A 212 -20.38 -5.64 -2.09
C VAL A 212 -21.38 -4.51 -2.34
N HIS A 213 -22.19 -4.63 -3.41
CA HIS A 213 -23.24 -3.66 -3.70
C HIS A 213 -24.31 -3.58 -2.60
N ARG A 214 -24.72 -4.73 -2.03
CA ARG A 214 -25.67 -4.73 -0.87
C ARG A 214 -25.10 -4.03 0.36
N TRP A 215 -23.80 -4.16 0.61
CA TRP A 215 -23.14 -3.41 1.68
C TRP A 215 -23.16 -1.88 1.41
N ASN A 216 -22.93 -1.48 0.16
CA ASN A 216 -23.00 -0.06 -0.22
C ASN A 216 -24.43 0.50 -0.05
N GLN A 217 -25.47 -0.29 -0.31
CA GLN A 217 -26.86 0.13 -0.05
C GLN A 217 -27.11 0.38 1.45
N GLY A 218 -26.52 -0.43 2.34
CA GLY A 218 -26.58 -0.21 3.79
C GLY A 218 -25.95 1.13 4.20
N PHE A 219 -24.81 1.47 3.62
CA PHE A 219 -24.15 2.78 3.80
C PHE A 219 -25.06 3.95 3.35
N MET A 220 -25.65 3.84 2.16
CA MET A 220 -26.50 4.89 1.58
C MET A 220 -27.83 5.11 2.31
N SER A 221 -28.27 4.17 3.16
CA SER A 221 -29.46 4.35 3.98
C SER A 221 -29.28 5.38 5.10
N ASN A 222 -28.06 5.81 5.41
CA ASN A 222 -27.78 6.87 6.38
C ASN A 222 -27.99 8.25 5.72
N PRO A 223 -28.86 9.13 6.28
CA PRO A 223 -29.13 10.48 5.73
C PRO A 223 -27.89 11.37 5.56
N ALA A 224 -26.81 11.12 6.33
CA ALA A 224 -25.56 11.85 6.21
C ALA A 224 -24.92 11.73 4.82
N TYR A 225 -25.25 10.67 4.09
CA TYR A 225 -24.70 10.37 2.76
C TYR A 225 -25.67 10.62 1.60
N ALA A 226 -26.79 11.29 1.84
CA ALA A 226 -27.81 11.59 0.80
C ALA A 226 -27.22 12.29 -0.43
N ARG A 227 -26.13 13.06 -0.28
CA ARG A 227 -25.41 13.71 -1.39
C ARG A 227 -24.81 12.74 -2.41
N TYR A 228 -24.63 11.45 -2.05
CA TYR A 228 -24.09 10.41 -2.92
C TYR A 228 -25.17 9.47 -3.49
N GLU A 229 -26.43 9.72 -3.18
CA GLU A 229 -27.57 8.84 -3.56
C GLU A 229 -27.64 8.62 -5.06
N SER A 230 -27.45 9.67 -5.88
CA SER A 230 -27.47 9.56 -7.34
C SER A 230 -26.40 8.59 -7.86
N LEU A 231 -25.16 8.70 -7.37
CA LEU A 231 -24.07 7.81 -7.76
C LEU A 231 -24.33 6.36 -7.34
N ALA A 232 -24.87 6.13 -6.14
CA ALA A 232 -25.23 4.79 -5.67
C ALA A 232 -26.36 4.17 -6.49
N GLU A 233 -27.36 4.97 -6.92
CA GLU A 233 -28.43 4.50 -7.83
C GLU A 233 -27.89 4.14 -9.21
N ASP A 234 -26.93 4.90 -9.73
CA ASP A 234 -26.28 4.64 -11.00
C ASP A 234 -25.50 3.32 -10.95
N ILE A 235 -24.75 3.07 -9.89
CA ILE A 235 -24.08 1.77 -9.63
C ILE A 235 -25.12 0.64 -9.60
N HIS A 236 -26.24 0.84 -8.92
CA HIS A 236 -27.32 -0.16 -8.86
C HIS A 236 -27.87 -0.47 -10.25
N ARG A 237 -28.12 0.56 -11.07
CA ARG A 237 -28.62 0.39 -12.46
C ARG A 237 -27.62 -0.35 -13.32
N ALA A 238 -26.31 -0.02 -13.19
CA ALA A 238 -25.24 -0.68 -13.95
C ALA A 238 -25.13 -2.18 -13.61
N ILE A 239 -25.16 -2.55 -12.33
CA ILE A 239 -25.13 -3.96 -11.89
C ILE A 239 -26.38 -4.71 -12.39
N LYS A 240 -27.56 -4.10 -12.29
CA LYS A 240 -28.80 -4.69 -12.76
C LYS A 240 -28.80 -4.89 -14.29
N PHE A 241 -28.27 -3.92 -15.04
CA PHE A 241 -28.10 -4.02 -16.47
C PHE A 241 -27.15 -5.17 -16.87
N MET A 242 -25.97 -5.28 -16.23
CA MET A 242 -25.03 -6.38 -16.48
C MET A 242 -25.70 -7.74 -16.27
N GLY A 243 -26.47 -7.90 -15.18
CA GLY A 243 -27.24 -9.12 -14.93
C GLY A 243 -28.27 -9.42 -16.00
N ALA A 244 -29.02 -8.40 -16.44
CA ALA A 244 -30.02 -8.54 -17.52
C ALA A 244 -29.37 -8.83 -18.88
N ALA A 245 -28.16 -8.32 -19.12
CA ALA A 245 -27.37 -8.59 -20.33
C ALA A 245 -26.73 -9.99 -20.34
N GLY A 246 -26.92 -10.79 -19.29
CA GLY A 246 -26.40 -12.16 -19.23
C GLY A 246 -24.93 -12.25 -18.83
N VAL A 247 -24.36 -11.21 -18.22
CA VAL A 247 -23.00 -11.29 -17.66
C VAL A 247 -22.98 -12.36 -16.58
N ASP A 248 -22.09 -13.35 -16.73
CA ASP A 248 -21.89 -14.39 -15.74
C ASP A 248 -21.12 -13.85 -14.54
N PHE A 249 -21.86 -13.59 -13.44
CA PHE A 249 -21.26 -13.14 -12.18
C PHE A 249 -20.39 -14.21 -11.50
N GLU A 250 -20.46 -15.48 -11.90
CA GLU A 250 -19.52 -16.51 -11.41
C GLU A 250 -18.08 -16.17 -11.81
N THR A 251 -17.89 -15.58 -12.98
CA THR A 251 -16.55 -15.12 -13.44
C THR A 251 -16.06 -13.87 -12.69
N LEU A 252 -16.95 -13.14 -12.01
CA LEU A 252 -16.65 -11.95 -11.22
C LEU A 252 -16.47 -12.28 -9.72
N ARG A 253 -16.53 -13.56 -9.35
CA ARG A 253 -16.32 -14.00 -7.96
C ARG A 253 -14.86 -13.94 -7.52
N ASP A 254 -13.93 -14.14 -8.45
CA ASP A 254 -12.50 -14.08 -8.17
C ASP A 254 -12.02 -12.62 -8.20
N VAL A 255 -11.86 -12.06 -7.01
CA VAL A 255 -11.33 -10.70 -6.85
C VAL A 255 -9.85 -10.78 -6.53
N ALA A 256 -9.02 -10.23 -7.41
CA ALA A 256 -7.61 -10.06 -7.09
C ALA A 256 -7.46 -9.00 -5.97
N LEU A 257 -6.87 -9.41 -4.85
CA LEU A 257 -6.43 -8.53 -3.77
C LEU A 257 -4.97 -8.83 -3.49
N TYR A 258 -4.13 -7.83 -3.64
CA TYR A 258 -2.70 -7.92 -3.39
C TYR A 258 -2.35 -7.41 -2.01
N SER A 259 -1.29 -7.93 -1.40
CA SER A 259 -0.76 -7.45 -0.12
C SER A 259 0.41 -6.50 -0.31
N SER A 260 0.60 -5.60 0.63
CA SER A 260 1.71 -4.66 0.65
C SER A 260 2.09 -4.26 2.07
N HIS A 261 3.36 -3.90 2.27
CA HIS A 261 3.86 -3.28 3.50
C HIS A 261 5.13 -2.47 3.25
N GLU A 262 5.53 -1.66 4.25
CA GLU A 262 6.81 -0.97 4.25
C GLU A 262 7.95 -1.99 4.44
N ALA A 263 8.88 -2.03 3.49
CA ALA A 263 10.08 -2.87 3.58
C ALA A 263 11.07 -2.31 4.60
N LEU A 264 10.65 -2.19 5.86
CA LEU A 264 11.39 -1.53 6.92
C LEU A 264 12.46 -2.43 7.53
N LEU A 265 12.12 -3.69 7.82
CA LEU A 265 12.99 -4.62 8.54
C LEU A 265 13.83 -5.44 7.56
N LEU A 266 15.03 -4.94 7.23
CA LEU A 266 15.89 -5.50 6.19
C LEU A 266 16.26 -6.97 6.40
N GLU A 267 16.42 -7.40 7.65
CA GLU A 267 16.69 -8.82 7.96
C GLU A 267 15.51 -9.73 7.60
N TYR A 268 14.27 -9.26 7.85
CA TYR A 268 13.06 -9.98 7.45
C TYR A 268 12.91 -10.02 5.92
N GLU A 269 13.04 -8.87 5.26
CA GLU A 269 12.87 -8.77 3.81
C GLU A 269 13.94 -9.59 3.06
N SER A 270 15.20 -9.51 3.49
CA SER A 270 16.26 -10.34 2.94
C SER A 270 15.97 -11.84 3.16
N ALA A 271 15.54 -12.23 4.37
CA ALA A 271 15.21 -13.61 4.68
C ALA A 271 14.01 -14.14 3.89
N MET A 272 13.07 -13.27 3.48
CA MET A 272 11.90 -13.64 2.68
C MET A 272 12.12 -13.55 1.17
N THR A 273 13.28 -13.09 0.71
CA THR A 273 13.60 -13.03 -0.73
C THR A 273 14.02 -14.42 -1.26
N ARG A 274 13.53 -14.77 -2.44
CA ARG A 274 13.74 -16.09 -3.11
C ARG A 274 14.10 -15.91 -4.57
N ILE A 275 14.84 -16.87 -5.12
CA ILE A 275 15.00 -17.00 -6.58
C ILE A 275 13.80 -17.76 -7.14
N ASP A 276 13.09 -17.15 -8.08
CA ASP A 276 12.05 -17.85 -8.84
C ASP A 276 12.69 -18.88 -9.79
N SER A 277 12.27 -20.14 -9.67
CA SER A 277 12.84 -21.26 -10.44
C SER A 277 12.57 -21.18 -11.95
N ARG A 278 11.57 -20.42 -12.38
CA ARG A 278 11.20 -20.23 -13.79
C ARG A 278 12.05 -19.18 -14.48
N THR A 279 12.35 -18.10 -13.78
CA THR A 279 13.03 -16.91 -14.33
C THR A 279 14.49 -16.80 -13.91
N GLY A 280 14.86 -17.39 -12.77
CA GLY A 280 16.17 -17.20 -12.13
C GLY A 280 16.35 -15.83 -11.47
N GLU A 281 15.29 -15.04 -11.37
CA GLU A 281 15.31 -13.70 -10.82
C GLU A 281 14.87 -13.70 -9.34
N PRO A 282 15.38 -12.75 -8.52
CA PRO A 282 15.00 -12.63 -7.13
C PRO A 282 13.65 -11.91 -6.96
N TYR A 283 12.75 -12.51 -6.21
CA TYR A 283 11.48 -11.92 -5.75
C TYR A 283 11.46 -11.89 -4.23
N ASN A 284 11.07 -10.76 -3.66
CA ASN A 284 10.68 -10.75 -2.27
C ASN A 284 9.31 -11.40 -2.16
N THR A 285 9.20 -12.41 -1.30
CA THR A 285 7.99 -13.21 -1.14
C THR A 285 7.21 -12.88 0.14
N SER A 286 7.53 -11.78 0.80
CA SER A 286 6.81 -11.29 1.99
C SER A 286 5.49 -10.60 1.62
N ALA A 287 5.45 -9.90 0.47
CA ALA A 287 4.26 -9.26 -0.10
C ALA A 287 4.38 -9.07 -1.61
N HIS A 288 3.27 -8.73 -2.28
CA HIS A 288 3.24 -8.46 -3.71
C HIS A 288 3.88 -7.11 -4.04
N PHE A 289 3.61 -6.08 -3.23
CA PHE A 289 4.10 -4.72 -3.37
C PHE A 289 4.85 -4.31 -2.09
N LEU A 290 6.01 -3.69 -2.25
CA LEU A 290 6.81 -3.17 -1.14
C LEU A 290 7.03 -1.68 -1.32
N TRP A 291 7.09 -0.92 -0.21
CA TRP A 291 7.50 0.48 -0.31
C TRP A 291 8.57 0.84 0.71
N VAL A 292 9.30 1.91 0.43
CA VAL A 292 10.18 2.60 1.38
C VAL A 292 9.53 3.89 1.86
N GLY A 293 9.66 4.15 3.14
CA GLY A 293 9.20 5.37 3.79
C GLY A 293 10.11 6.57 3.51
N GLU A 294 9.64 7.77 3.86
CA GLU A 294 10.41 9.02 3.73
C GLU A 294 11.74 8.99 4.51
N ARG A 295 11.82 8.22 5.61
CA ARG A 295 13.01 8.13 6.47
C ARG A 295 13.99 7.04 6.05
N THR A 296 13.66 6.24 5.05
CA THR A 296 14.44 5.06 4.63
C THR A 296 14.74 5.06 3.14
N ARG A 297 14.47 6.17 2.43
CA ARG A 297 14.63 6.30 0.98
C ARG A 297 15.97 6.90 0.55
N GLU A 298 16.97 6.94 1.42
CA GLU A 298 18.31 7.42 1.05
C GLU A 298 18.82 6.63 -0.15
N GLU A 299 19.26 7.34 -1.18
CA GLU A 299 19.57 6.79 -2.54
C GLU A 299 20.64 5.70 -2.49
N GLU A 300 21.65 5.88 -1.64
CA GLU A 300 22.71 4.90 -1.41
C GLU A 300 22.51 4.08 -0.14
N GLY A 301 21.33 4.18 0.46
CA GLY A 301 20.97 3.47 1.68
C GLY A 301 20.63 1.99 1.46
N ALA A 302 20.70 1.24 2.53
CA ALA A 302 20.50 -0.21 2.53
C ALA A 302 19.10 -0.64 2.02
N HIS A 303 18.05 0.16 2.27
CA HIS A 303 16.69 -0.15 1.81
C HIS A 303 16.57 -0.06 0.28
N ILE A 304 17.09 1.01 -0.31
CA ILE A 304 17.09 1.19 -1.78
C ILE A 304 17.94 0.11 -2.44
N GLU A 305 19.10 -0.22 -1.88
CA GLU A 305 19.96 -1.28 -2.40
C GLU A 305 19.25 -2.65 -2.38
N LEU A 306 18.63 -3.06 -1.27
CA LEU A 306 17.89 -4.33 -1.20
C LEU A 306 16.75 -4.35 -2.24
N LEU A 307 15.95 -3.28 -2.32
CA LEU A 307 14.80 -3.24 -3.22
C LEU A 307 15.20 -3.12 -4.69
N SER A 308 16.37 -2.57 -5.02
CA SER A 308 16.90 -2.58 -6.39
C SER A 308 17.19 -3.99 -6.90
N ARG A 309 17.37 -4.97 -5.99
CA ARG A 309 17.73 -6.36 -6.31
C ARG A 309 16.54 -7.29 -6.51
N VAL A 310 15.33 -6.90 -6.15
CA VAL A 310 14.12 -7.73 -6.29
C VAL A 310 13.25 -7.28 -7.46
N ARG A 311 12.40 -8.17 -7.96
CA ARG A 311 11.55 -7.93 -9.14
C ARG A 311 10.16 -7.35 -8.81
N ASN A 312 9.82 -7.25 -7.54
CA ASN A 312 8.54 -6.71 -7.08
C ASN A 312 8.30 -5.28 -7.57
N PRO A 313 7.05 -4.86 -7.83
CA PRO A 313 6.72 -3.45 -7.91
C PRO A 313 7.05 -2.75 -6.58
N ILE A 314 7.64 -1.56 -6.67
CA ILE A 314 8.16 -0.82 -5.52
C ILE A 314 7.54 0.56 -5.45
N GLY A 315 7.14 0.97 -4.24
CA GLY A 315 6.74 2.32 -3.91
C GLY A 315 7.84 3.10 -3.19
N VAL A 316 7.94 4.39 -3.46
CA VAL A 316 8.80 5.30 -2.70
C VAL A 316 7.98 6.48 -2.22
N LYS A 317 7.97 6.74 -0.91
CA LYS A 317 7.32 7.92 -0.33
C LYS A 317 8.12 9.17 -0.64
N LEU A 318 7.44 10.22 -1.15
CA LEU A 318 8.03 11.52 -1.43
C LEU A 318 7.36 12.60 -0.60
N GLY A 319 8.14 13.26 0.25
CA GLY A 319 7.69 14.39 1.06
C GLY A 319 7.89 15.74 0.35
N PRO A 320 7.42 16.85 0.96
CA PRO A 320 7.42 18.17 0.33
C PRO A 320 8.81 18.81 0.17
N SER A 321 9.84 18.20 0.72
CA SER A 321 11.25 18.62 0.55
C SER A 321 12.00 17.84 -0.52
N THR A 322 11.35 16.87 -1.17
CA THR A 322 11.97 16.09 -2.25
C THR A 322 12.27 16.97 -3.44
N THR A 323 13.50 16.93 -3.92
CA THR A 323 13.91 17.65 -5.14
C THR A 323 13.75 16.77 -6.39
N PRO A 324 13.62 17.37 -7.60
CA PRO A 324 13.64 16.61 -8.85
C PRO A 324 14.87 15.72 -8.99
N ASP A 325 16.07 16.21 -8.65
CA ASP A 325 17.32 15.45 -8.76
C ASP A 325 17.30 14.19 -7.87
N GLN A 326 16.81 14.31 -6.63
CA GLN A 326 16.66 13.16 -5.73
C GLN A 326 15.67 12.14 -6.31
N MET A 327 14.56 12.59 -6.85
CA MET A 327 13.57 11.71 -7.47
C MET A 327 14.14 10.99 -8.69
N LEU A 328 14.87 11.70 -9.57
CA LEU A 328 15.51 11.10 -10.75
C LEU A 328 16.58 10.07 -10.37
N SER A 329 17.37 10.34 -9.33
CA SER A 329 18.34 9.38 -8.80
C SER A 329 17.64 8.09 -8.28
N LEU A 330 16.48 8.21 -7.64
CA LEU A 330 15.68 7.05 -7.25
C LEU A 330 15.17 6.25 -8.46
N ILE A 331 14.80 6.90 -9.56
CA ILE A 331 14.46 6.23 -10.83
C ILE A 331 15.68 5.47 -11.36
N ASP A 332 16.86 6.10 -11.39
CA ASP A 332 18.11 5.47 -11.84
C ASP A 332 18.47 4.22 -11.02
N ARG A 333 18.22 4.25 -9.73
CA ARG A 333 18.52 3.11 -8.83
C ARG A 333 17.49 1.98 -8.89
N LEU A 334 16.20 2.29 -8.96
CA LEU A 334 15.12 1.33 -8.80
C LEU A 334 14.50 0.87 -10.13
N ASN A 335 14.58 1.71 -11.18
CA ASN A 335 14.02 1.41 -12.51
C ASN A 335 14.90 1.92 -13.65
N PRO A 336 16.20 1.54 -13.70
CA PRO A 336 17.13 2.04 -14.72
C PRO A 336 16.72 1.70 -16.15
N ASP A 337 16.05 0.56 -16.33
CA ASP A 337 15.63 0.05 -17.63
C ASP A 337 14.26 0.59 -18.08
N GLY A 338 13.58 1.41 -17.27
CA GLY A 338 12.26 1.96 -17.57
C GLY A 338 11.17 0.89 -17.69
N GLU A 339 11.22 -0.14 -16.84
CA GLU A 339 10.21 -1.21 -16.84
C GLU A 339 8.86 -0.67 -16.34
N GLU A 340 7.79 -0.87 -17.11
CA GLU A 340 6.43 -0.49 -16.71
C GLU A 340 5.98 -1.22 -15.44
N GLY A 341 5.32 -0.49 -14.54
CA GLY A 341 4.79 -1.00 -13.29
C GLY A 341 5.84 -1.37 -12.23
N ARG A 342 7.12 -1.11 -12.50
CA ARG A 342 8.21 -1.39 -11.56
C ARG A 342 8.26 -0.39 -10.41
N LEU A 343 8.14 0.91 -10.70
CA LEU A 343 8.31 1.99 -9.74
C LEU A 343 7.03 2.82 -9.61
N SER A 344 6.68 3.12 -8.36
CA SER A 344 5.61 4.04 -8.01
C SER A 344 6.13 5.10 -7.05
N PHE A 345 5.77 6.36 -7.28
CA PHE A 345 5.96 7.41 -6.29
C PHE A 345 4.68 7.66 -5.51
N ILE A 346 4.80 7.70 -4.17
CA ILE A 346 3.68 7.89 -3.25
C ILE A 346 3.89 9.23 -2.56
N THR A 347 3.22 10.26 -3.06
CA THR A 347 3.35 11.62 -2.55
C THR A 347 2.70 11.75 -1.16
N ARG A 348 3.36 12.47 -0.24
CA ARG A 348 2.86 12.79 1.09
C ARG A 348 3.24 14.21 1.48
N MET A 349 2.70 15.16 0.74
CA MET A 349 3.15 16.56 0.75
C MET A 349 2.48 17.39 1.86
N GLY A 350 1.28 17.03 2.29
CA GLY A 350 0.38 17.84 3.09
C GLY A 350 -0.45 18.80 2.21
N ALA A 351 -1.70 19.02 2.59
CA ALA A 351 -2.66 19.83 1.82
C ALA A 351 -2.13 21.25 1.51
N GLY A 352 -1.42 21.86 2.46
CA GLY A 352 -0.85 23.21 2.31
C GLY A 352 0.36 23.28 1.36
N ARG A 353 0.93 22.17 0.95
CA ARG A 353 2.18 22.16 0.17
C ARG A 353 2.05 21.45 -1.18
N ILE A 354 1.08 20.57 -1.37
CA ILE A 354 1.00 19.68 -2.53
C ILE A 354 0.97 20.44 -3.86
N ARG A 355 0.22 21.53 -3.94
CA ARG A 355 0.06 22.36 -5.15
C ARG A 355 1.34 23.09 -5.57
N GLU A 356 2.28 23.25 -4.62
CA GLU A 356 3.60 23.88 -4.86
C GLU A 356 4.68 22.82 -5.07
N ALA A 357 4.70 21.75 -4.24
CA ALA A 357 5.78 20.81 -4.18
C ALA A 357 5.69 19.68 -5.24
N LEU A 358 4.48 19.31 -5.67
CA LEU A 358 4.31 18.22 -6.63
C LEU A 358 4.62 18.58 -8.08
N PRO A 359 4.20 19.76 -8.63
CA PRO A 359 4.37 20.05 -10.05
C PRO A 359 5.81 19.96 -10.56
N PRO A 360 6.87 20.43 -9.86
CA PRO A 360 8.25 20.28 -10.33
C PRO A 360 8.68 18.81 -10.47
N LEU A 361 8.16 17.92 -9.62
CA LEU A 361 8.47 16.49 -9.71
C LEU A 361 7.77 15.83 -10.91
N LEU A 362 6.53 16.21 -11.18
CA LEU A 362 5.78 15.72 -12.35
C LEU A 362 6.45 16.14 -13.64
N GLU A 363 6.90 17.39 -13.73
CA GLU A 363 7.62 17.93 -14.90
C GLU A 363 8.92 17.16 -15.14
N ALA A 364 9.75 17.01 -14.11
CA ALA A 364 11.03 16.28 -14.22
C ALA A 364 10.83 14.81 -14.62
N ALA A 365 9.80 14.12 -14.07
CA ALA A 365 9.49 12.74 -14.44
C ALA A 365 8.98 12.65 -15.90
N ARG A 366 8.19 13.63 -16.36
CA ARG A 366 7.71 13.72 -17.73
C ARG A 366 8.85 13.94 -18.72
N GLU A 367 9.83 14.78 -18.37
CA GLU A 367 11.04 15.04 -19.18
C GLU A 367 11.97 13.82 -19.23
N ASP A 368 12.12 13.07 -18.14
CA ASP A 368 12.89 11.83 -18.08
C ASP A 368 12.28 10.74 -18.97
N GLY A 369 10.94 10.63 -19.00
CA GLY A 369 10.17 9.76 -19.89
C GLY A 369 10.12 8.30 -19.46
N ARG A 370 10.78 7.87 -18.39
CA ARG A 370 10.63 6.53 -17.85
C ARG A 370 9.28 6.40 -17.11
N PRO A 371 8.56 5.28 -17.29
CA PRO A 371 7.24 5.12 -16.70
C PRO A 371 7.30 5.01 -15.18
N VAL A 372 6.49 5.80 -14.50
CA VAL A 372 6.26 5.74 -13.05
C VAL A 372 4.77 5.82 -12.76
N THR A 373 4.31 5.10 -11.74
CA THR A 373 2.92 5.19 -11.26
C THR A 373 2.87 6.21 -10.13
N TRP A 374 2.03 7.22 -10.26
CA TRP A 374 1.84 8.24 -9.23
C TRP A 374 0.67 7.90 -8.32
N MET A 375 0.91 7.94 -7.02
CA MET A 375 -0.10 7.73 -5.99
C MET A 375 -0.01 8.84 -4.95
N THR A 376 -1.10 9.16 -4.26
CA THR A 376 -1.07 10.10 -3.13
C THR A 376 -1.36 9.40 -1.81
N ASP A 377 -0.61 9.76 -0.78
CA ASP A 377 -0.83 9.45 0.62
C ASP A 377 -1.20 10.75 1.36
N PRO A 378 -2.48 11.08 1.43
CA PRO A 378 -2.93 12.32 2.04
C PRO A 378 -2.96 12.25 3.57
N MET A 379 -2.50 11.13 4.16
CA MET A 379 -2.58 10.89 5.59
C MET A 379 -1.36 11.46 6.33
N HIS A 380 -0.15 11.09 5.90
CA HIS A 380 1.08 11.35 6.65
C HIS A 380 1.53 12.83 6.65
N GLY A 381 1.12 13.62 5.66
CA GLY A 381 1.40 15.06 5.59
C GLY A 381 0.45 15.93 6.46
N ASN A 382 -0.65 15.37 6.95
CA ASN A 382 -1.75 16.11 7.59
C ASN A 382 -2.03 15.70 9.05
N THR A 383 -1.05 15.07 9.70
CA THR A 383 -1.20 14.69 11.12
C THR A 383 -1.00 15.88 12.03
N ILE A 384 -1.93 16.06 12.98
CA ILE A 384 -1.95 17.12 13.99
C ILE A 384 -2.16 16.53 15.39
N THR A 385 -2.02 17.35 16.42
CA THR A 385 -2.48 17.05 17.77
C THR A 385 -3.75 17.84 18.03
N SER A 386 -4.81 17.17 18.51
CA SER A 386 -6.09 17.79 18.87
C SER A 386 -5.97 18.67 20.11
N SER A 387 -6.99 19.46 20.39
CA SER A 387 -7.11 20.24 21.63
C SER A 387 -7.16 19.35 22.88
N THR A 388 -7.61 18.10 22.73
CA THR A 388 -7.68 17.08 23.80
C THR A 388 -6.41 16.23 23.93
N GLY A 389 -5.37 16.52 23.11
CA GLY A 389 -4.06 15.87 23.18
C GLY A 389 -3.91 14.59 22.33
N TYR A 390 -4.97 14.15 21.66
CA TYR A 390 -4.89 13.01 20.74
C TYR A 390 -4.18 13.38 19.43
N LYS A 391 -3.37 12.47 18.92
CA LYS A 391 -2.86 12.56 17.56
C LYS A 391 -4.00 12.28 16.59
N THR A 392 -4.25 13.16 15.64
CA THR A 392 -5.40 13.04 14.74
C THR A 392 -5.11 13.65 13.37
N ARG A 393 -6.10 13.64 12.50
CA ARG A 393 -6.16 14.33 11.21
C ARG A 393 -7.53 14.99 11.06
N ARG A 394 -7.62 15.97 10.14
CA ARG A 394 -8.93 16.51 9.73
C ARG A 394 -9.29 15.94 8.38
N PHE A 395 -10.43 15.29 8.27
CA PHE A 395 -10.90 14.64 7.05
C PHE A 395 -10.91 15.60 5.85
N GLU A 396 -11.38 16.83 6.07
CA GLU A 396 -11.42 17.86 5.02
C GLU A 396 -10.01 18.24 4.54
N THR A 397 -9.01 18.26 5.43
CA THR A 397 -7.61 18.53 5.07
C THR A 397 -7.01 17.35 4.30
N VAL A 398 -7.35 16.11 4.68
CA VAL A 398 -6.97 14.91 3.93
C VAL A 398 -7.55 14.98 2.51
N MET A 399 -8.82 15.32 2.37
CA MET A 399 -9.48 15.45 1.07
C MET A 399 -8.98 16.64 0.24
N ASP A 400 -8.50 17.73 0.88
CA ASP A 400 -7.87 18.83 0.16
C ASP A 400 -6.51 18.45 -0.45
N GLU A 401 -5.71 17.61 0.23
CA GLU A 401 -4.49 17.04 -0.38
C GLU A 401 -4.82 16.14 -1.56
N VAL A 402 -5.84 15.28 -1.44
CA VAL A 402 -6.31 14.46 -2.56
C VAL A 402 -6.71 15.34 -3.76
N ARG A 403 -7.50 16.38 -3.53
CA ARG A 403 -7.88 17.33 -4.58
C ARG A 403 -6.66 17.99 -5.21
N GLY A 404 -5.73 18.49 -4.41
CA GLY A 404 -4.49 19.11 -4.89
C GLY A 404 -3.62 18.16 -5.72
N PHE A 405 -3.65 16.85 -5.42
CA PHE A 405 -3.01 15.83 -6.24
C PHE A 405 -3.61 15.76 -7.66
N PHE A 406 -4.94 15.67 -7.77
CA PHE A 406 -5.62 15.66 -9.08
C PHE A 406 -5.39 16.96 -9.85
N GLU A 407 -5.53 18.12 -9.19
CA GLU A 407 -5.28 19.43 -9.80
C GLU A 407 -3.85 19.56 -10.37
N ALA A 408 -2.85 19.07 -9.64
CA ALA A 408 -1.45 19.11 -10.09
C ALA A 408 -1.21 18.21 -11.31
N HIS A 409 -1.81 17.01 -11.34
CA HIS A 409 -1.72 16.10 -12.48
C HIS A 409 -2.44 16.65 -13.73
N GLU A 410 -3.63 17.22 -13.56
CA GLU A 410 -4.37 17.88 -14.64
C GLU A 410 -3.55 19.01 -15.25
N ALA A 411 -2.97 19.87 -14.43
CA ALA A 411 -2.14 20.99 -14.88
C ALA A 411 -0.85 20.53 -15.59
N ALA A 412 -0.24 19.43 -15.16
CA ALA A 412 0.97 18.87 -15.76
C ALA A 412 0.71 17.95 -16.96
N GLY A 413 -0.53 17.58 -17.25
CA GLY A 413 -0.88 16.60 -18.28
C GLY A 413 -0.32 15.20 -17.98
N THR A 414 -0.34 14.79 -16.69
CA THR A 414 0.14 13.50 -16.22
C THR A 414 -0.99 12.69 -15.56
N VAL A 415 -0.77 11.40 -15.29
CA VAL A 415 -1.80 10.48 -14.81
C VAL A 415 -1.81 10.39 -13.27
N PRO A 416 -2.92 10.70 -12.57
CA PRO A 416 -3.11 10.42 -11.16
C PRO A 416 -3.45 8.94 -10.96
N GLY A 417 -2.43 8.08 -10.76
CA GLY A 417 -2.54 6.61 -10.84
C GLY A 417 -3.16 5.94 -9.62
N GLY A 418 -3.28 6.60 -8.45
CA GLY A 418 -3.87 5.93 -7.30
C GLY A 418 -3.84 6.65 -5.96
N LEU A 419 -4.41 5.97 -4.96
CA LEU A 419 -4.47 6.37 -3.56
C LEU A 419 -3.72 5.37 -2.67
N HIS A 420 -3.07 5.89 -1.62
CA HIS A 420 -2.48 5.12 -0.53
C HIS A 420 -2.97 5.66 0.82
N VAL A 421 -3.86 4.94 1.51
CA VAL A 421 -4.65 5.47 2.63
C VAL A 421 -4.51 4.59 3.88
N GLU A 422 -4.39 5.22 5.05
CA GLU A 422 -4.51 4.53 6.34
C GLU A 422 -5.99 4.48 6.74
N LEU A 423 -6.55 3.26 6.78
CA LEU A 423 -7.95 2.99 7.09
C LEU A 423 -8.11 1.69 7.88
N THR A 424 -9.24 1.60 8.55
CA THR A 424 -9.74 0.35 9.16
C THR A 424 -11.17 0.09 8.72
N GLY A 425 -11.64 -1.14 8.90
CA GLY A 425 -13.05 -1.49 8.70
C GLY A 425 -13.92 -1.25 9.93
N ASP A 426 -13.31 -0.84 11.04
CA ASP A 426 -13.98 -0.60 12.32
C ASP A 426 -14.49 0.85 12.40
N ASP A 427 -15.51 1.08 13.26
CA ASP A 427 -16.10 2.42 13.49
C ASP A 427 -15.30 3.19 14.55
N VAL A 428 -14.00 3.38 14.29
CA VAL A 428 -13.11 4.15 15.17
C VAL A 428 -13.37 5.65 15.05
N THR A 429 -13.02 6.41 16.09
CA THR A 429 -13.11 7.89 16.11
C THR A 429 -11.72 8.52 16.17
N GLU A 430 -10.84 8.17 15.21
CA GLU A 430 -9.43 8.60 15.20
C GLU A 430 -9.19 9.85 14.34
N VAL A 431 -10.07 10.16 13.38
CA VAL A 431 -9.96 11.29 12.44
C VAL A 431 -11.16 12.20 12.60
N ILE A 432 -10.89 13.51 12.81
CA ILE A 432 -11.90 14.54 12.99
C ILE A 432 -12.57 14.84 11.63
N GLY A 433 -13.89 15.10 11.65
CA GLY A 433 -14.68 15.50 10.49
C GLY A 433 -15.36 14.36 9.78
N GLY A 434 -15.65 14.57 8.50
CA GLY A 434 -16.50 13.66 7.72
C GLY A 434 -17.99 13.81 8.03
N SER A 435 -18.82 13.05 7.34
CA SER A 435 -20.29 13.15 7.46
C SER A 435 -20.83 12.74 8.83
N GLU A 436 -20.05 12.05 9.65
CA GLU A 436 -20.39 11.70 11.03
C GLU A 436 -20.08 12.82 12.01
N HIS A 437 -19.45 13.92 11.55
CA HIS A 437 -19.12 15.10 12.35
C HIS A 437 -18.30 14.79 13.62
N ILE A 438 -17.36 13.84 13.53
CA ILE A 438 -16.45 13.53 14.64
C ILE A 438 -15.68 14.81 15.00
N ASP A 439 -15.72 15.20 16.27
CA ASP A 439 -15.03 16.37 16.80
C ASP A 439 -13.88 15.97 17.75
N ASP A 440 -13.17 16.97 18.31
CA ASP A 440 -12.05 16.75 19.23
C ASP A 440 -12.45 15.94 20.49
N GLU A 441 -13.68 16.14 20.99
CA GLU A 441 -14.17 15.45 22.19
C GLU A 441 -14.54 13.98 21.90
N SER A 442 -15.08 13.72 20.71
CA SER A 442 -15.50 12.39 20.24
C SER A 442 -14.31 11.46 20.00
N LEU A 443 -13.08 11.98 19.83
CA LEU A 443 -11.88 11.15 19.60
C LEU A 443 -11.69 10.09 20.69
N ARG A 444 -12.01 10.40 21.95
CA ARG A 444 -11.87 9.48 23.09
C ARG A 444 -12.81 8.27 23.06
N ASP A 445 -13.89 8.32 22.28
CA ASP A 445 -14.95 7.31 22.34
C ASP A 445 -14.48 5.96 21.79
N ARG A 446 -13.72 5.97 20.67
CA ARG A 446 -13.12 4.78 20.06
C ARG A 446 -11.77 5.08 19.41
N TYR A 447 -10.81 5.58 20.17
CA TYR A 447 -9.45 5.80 19.73
C TYR A 447 -8.62 4.53 19.98
N GLU A 448 -8.47 3.69 18.98
CA GLU A 448 -7.91 2.33 19.11
C GLU A 448 -6.49 2.19 18.54
N THR A 449 -6.05 3.11 17.69
CA THR A 449 -4.72 3.00 17.07
C THR A 449 -3.59 3.12 18.11
N LEU A 450 -2.58 2.28 17.99
CA LEU A 450 -1.35 2.35 18.80
C LEU A 450 -0.30 3.32 18.19
N VAL A 451 -0.54 3.82 16.98
CA VAL A 451 0.44 4.60 16.20
C VAL A 451 -0.20 5.84 15.56
N ASP A 452 -0.57 5.80 14.26
CA ASP A 452 -1.18 6.94 13.58
C ASP A 452 -2.69 6.73 13.35
N PRO A 453 -3.50 7.80 13.42
CA PRO A 453 -4.95 7.73 13.28
C PRO A 453 -5.35 7.25 11.88
N ARG A 454 -6.41 6.42 11.82
CA ARG A 454 -6.95 5.80 10.61
C ARG A 454 -8.33 6.37 10.28
N LEU A 455 -8.68 6.43 9.00
CA LEU A 455 -10.07 6.60 8.60
C LEU A 455 -10.88 5.39 9.05
N ASN A 456 -12.06 5.62 9.58
CA ASN A 456 -13.03 4.56 9.86
C ASN A 456 -13.72 4.10 8.56
N HIS A 457 -14.58 3.09 8.66
CA HIS A 457 -15.33 2.55 7.54
C HIS A 457 -16.13 3.64 6.78
N GLN A 458 -16.83 4.52 7.50
CA GLN A 458 -17.71 5.54 6.92
C GLN A 458 -16.89 6.62 6.19
N GLN A 459 -15.84 7.14 6.83
CA GLN A 459 -14.95 8.13 6.22
C GLN A 459 -14.22 7.57 4.99
N SER A 460 -13.87 6.27 5.01
CA SER A 460 -13.25 5.59 3.87
C SER A 460 -14.17 5.55 2.66
N LEU A 461 -15.45 5.22 2.85
CA LEU A 461 -16.44 5.24 1.76
C LEU A 461 -16.72 6.66 1.29
N GLU A 462 -16.82 7.63 2.20
CA GLU A 462 -16.99 9.03 1.83
C GLU A 462 -15.82 9.53 0.95
N MET A 463 -14.58 9.17 1.30
CA MET A 463 -13.41 9.45 0.47
C MET A 463 -13.56 8.83 -0.93
N ALA A 464 -13.98 7.56 -1.02
CA ALA A 464 -14.14 6.89 -2.31
C ALA A 464 -15.18 7.60 -3.20
N PHE A 465 -16.31 8.04 -2.64
CA PHE A 465 -17.32 8.79 -3.38
C PHE A 465 -16.80 10.14 -3.89
N GLN A 466 -16.03 10.87 -3.07
CA GLN A 466 -15.44 12.15 -3.51
C GLN A 466 -14.38 11.94 -4.58
N VAL A 467 -13.51 10.94 -4.46
CA VAL A 467 -12.50 10.61 -5.47
C VAL A 467 -13.12 10.15 -6.77
N ALA A 468 -14.21 9.36 -6.72
CA ALA A 468 -14.97 8.97 -7.89
C ALA A 468 -15.46 10.18 -8.72
N GLN A 469 -15.84 11.28 -8.03
CA GLN A 469 -16.23 12.53 -8.71
C GLN A 469 -15.05 13.24 -9.38
N TYR A 470 -13.82 13.15 -8.82
CA TYR A 470 -12.64 13.72 -9.48
C TYR A 470 -12.26 12.91 -10.73
N LEU A 471 -12.30 11.58 -10.64
CA LEU A 471 -12.01 10.68 -11.77
C LEU A 471 -13.02 10.85 -12.91
N ALA A 472 -14.31 10.99 -12.61
CA ALA A 472 -15.35 11.21 -13.61
C ALA A 472 -15.17 12.53 -14.37
N LYS A 473 -14.65 13.59 -13.73
CA LYS A 473 -14.38 14.88 -14.41
C LYS A 473 -13.21 14.78 -15.38
N GLY A 474 -12.14 14.04 -15.03
CA GLY A 474 -11.00 13.81 -15.91
C GLY A 474 -11.39 13.09 -17.20
N SER A 475 -12.29 12.11 -17.10
CA SER A 475 -12.78 11.34 -18.26
C SER A 475 -13.65 12.14 -19.26
N SER A 476 -14.25 13.26 -18.82
CA SER A 476 -15.14 14.09 -19.68
C SER A 476 -14.39 15.09 -20.57
N HIS A 477 -13.06 15.18 -20.48
CA HIS A 477 -12.23 16.04 -21.34
C HIS A 477 -11.60 15.29 -22.53
N GLU A 478 -11.80 13.96 -22.63
CA GLU A 478 -11.28 13.13 -23.74
C GLU A 478 -12.33 12.82 -24.84
N GLU A 479 -13.59 13.26 -24.70
CA GLU A 479 -14.60 13.21 -25.76
C GLU A 479 -14.72 14.59 -26.47
#